data_e1126078de30fba6c76c83234efff64a
#
_entry.id   e1126078de30fba6c76c83234efff64a
#
_cell.length_a   1.000
_cell.length_b   1.000
_cell.length_c   1.000
_cell.angle_alpha   90.00
_cell.angle_beta   90.00
_cell.angle_gamma   90.00
#
_symmetry.space_group_name_H-M   'P 1'
#
loop_
_entity.id
_entity.type
_entity.pdbx_description
1 polymer ?
#
loop_
_entity_poly.entity_id
_entity_poly.type
_entity_poly.pdbx_seq_one_letter_code
_entity_poly.pdbx_strand_id
1 'polypeptide(L)'
;MSEGFQTRRDLIKQGIVAVAGLAAGTGSVAFAQQPAGSESRFFPGFKTFKVDVPGATINGVIGGQGPPLLLLHGAPQSHITWRLIAPDLAKKYTVVATDLRGYGDSTKPPDARDHSTYSKRAMALDQVEVMKSFGFNSFRLVGQDRGGRVSHRLALDHPERVIKLSVLDIVPTYYLYTHVTESFINAYFHWFQNVRTAPIPEDALKANFAGRTPPADPVQAEYFRIQSDPANIHGMCEDYRAAASIDLEHDRADLSKKIACALHVLWAQPGAMGNLYDVLAIWKERGTNVTGKGMPGGHNMQEGAPAQVLAELQTFLDA
;
A
#
# COMPACT_ATOMS: atom_id res chain seq x y z
N MET A 1 17.20 -36.71 59.13
CA MET A 1 17.34 -35.54 58.25
C MET A 1 16.18 -35.56 57.29
N SER A 2 15.13 -34.82 57.64
CA SER A 2 13.87 -34.77 56.89
C SER A 2 13.63 -33.31 56.51
N GLU A 3 13.72 -33.05 55.24
CA GLU A 3 13.37 -31.73 54.68
C GLU A 3 11.85 -31.68 54.46
N GLY A 4 11.23 -30.66 55.09
CA GLY A 4 9.78 -30.48 55.03
C GLY A 4 9.36 -29.75 53.75
N PHE A 5 8.36 -30.32 53.05
CA PHE A 5 7.64 -29.69 51.96
C PHE A 5 6.62 -28.68 52.52
N GLN A 6 6.77 -27.41 52.17
CA GLN A 6 5.76 -26.38 52.42
C GLN A 6 4.59 -26.54 51.42
N THR A 7 3.39 -26.64 51.92
CA THR A 7 2.17 -26.83 51.16
C THR A 7 1.53 -25.48 50.77
N ARG A 8 0.78 -25.54 49.67
CA ARG A 8 0.07 -24.37 49.02
C ARG A 8 -0.96 -23.63 49.90
N ARG A 9 -1.04 -23.92 51.21
CA ARG A 9 -2.02 -23.33 52.16
C ARG A 9 -1.52 -22.10 52.93
N ASP A 10 -0.26 -21.74 52.91
CA ASP A 10 0.28 -20.68 53.71
C ASP A 10 0.38 -19.30 53.02
N LEU A 11 -0.14 -19.16 51.81
CA LEU A 11 -0.13 -17.93 51.01
C LEU A 11 -1.45 -17.15 50.98
N ILE A 12 -2.44 -17.50 51.81
CA ILE A 12 -3.73 -16.80 51.88
C ILE A 12 -3.93 -16.24 53.30
N LYS A 13 -3.12 -15.29 53.73
CA LYS A 13 -3.45 -14.40 54.84
C LYS A 13 -2.57 -13.14 54.81
N GLN A 14 -2.86 -12.23 53.93
CA GLN A 14 -2.66 -10.79 54.10
C GLN A 14 -3.39 -10.06 52.93
N GLY A 15 -4.70 -9.95 53.07
CA GLY A 15 -5.50 -9.07 52.26
C GLY A 15 -5.73 -7.78 53.00
N ILE A 16 -5.25 -6.67 52.47
CA ILE A 16 -5.74 -5.33 52.82
C ILE A 16 -6.44 -4.76 51.60
N VAL A 17 -7.75 -4.59 51.76
CA VAL A 17 -8.63 -3.90 50.82
C VAL A 17 -8.33 -2.40 50.90
N ALA A 18 -7.89 -1.81 49.79
CA ALA A 18 -7.93 -0.37 49.61
C ALA A 18 -8.86 -0.08 48.42
N VAL A 19 -10.02 0.44 48.74
CA VAL A 19 -10.94 1.05 47.75
C VAL A 19 -10.35 2.41 47.39
N ALA A 20 -9.91 2.59 46.18
CA ALA A 20 -9.54 3.90 45.64
C ALA A 20 -10.42 4.23 44.42
N GLY A 21 -10.98 5.43 44.45
CA GLY A 21 -12.04 5.94 43.60
C GLY A 21 -11.74 5.97 42.12
N LEU A 22 -12.79 5.85 41.34
CA LEU A 22 -12.80 6.14 39.89
C LEU A 22 -12.50 7.62 39.68
N ALA A 23 -11.28 7.94 39.27
CA ALA A 23 -10.98 9.18 38.57
C ALA A 23 -11.11 8.88 37.09
N ALA A 24 -12.02 9.55 36.40
CA ALA A 24 -12.14 9.56 34.94
C ALA A 24 -10.87 10.19 34.35
N GLY A 25 -9.88 9.37 34.08
CA GLY A 25 -8.69 9.78 33.36
C GLY A 25 -9.02 9.86 31.87
N THR A 26 -9.03 11.09 31.32
CA THR A 26 -8.89 11.31 29.89
C THR A 26 -7.55 10.74 29.46
N GLY A 27 -7.56 9.50 29.00
CA GLY A 27 -6.39 8.81 28.48
C GLY A 27 -5.91 9.52 27.21
N SER A 28 -4.92 10.40 27.35
CA SER A 28 -4.09 10.81 26.24
C SER A 28 -3.43 9.54 25.69
N VAL A 29 -3.84 9.09 24.52
CA VAL A 29 -3.15 8.04 23.78
C VAL A 29 -1.74 8.61 23.49
N ALA A 30 -0.74 8.15 24.19
CA ALA A 30 0.65 8.48 23.90
C ALA A 30 0.95 7.87 22.52
N PHE A 31 0.96 8.72 21.49
CA PHE A 31 1.46 8.31 20.17
C PHE A 31 2.92 7.89 20.33
N ALA A 32 3.26 6.71 19.82
CA ALA A 32 4.62 6.23 19.74
C ALA A 32 5.48 7.35 19.13
N GLN A 33 6.66 7.57 19.69
CA GLN A 33 7.57 8.62 19.27
C GLN A 33 7.89 8.45 17.79
N GLN A 34 7.48 9.39 16.94
CA GLN A 34 7.77 9.35 15.51
C GLN A 34 9.29 9.26 15.30
N PRO A 35 9.78 8.38 14.42
CA PRO A 35 11.21 8.35 14.12
C PRO A 35 11.68 9.73 13.67
N ALA A 36 12.86 10.13 14.12
CA ALA A 36 13.51 11.41 13.78
C ALA A 36 13.99 11.37 12.32
N GLY A 37 13.10 11.59 11.38
CA GLY A 37 13.43 11.77 9.97
C GLY A 37 13.67 13.23 9.60
N SER A 38 14.35 13.48 8.48
CA SER A 38 14.46 14.80 7.89
C SER A 38 13.13 15.26 7.30
N GLU A 39 12.98 16.57 7.12
CA GLU A 39 11.84 17.12 6.38
C GLU A 39 11.83 16.60 4.94
N SER A 40 10.65 16.23 4.45
CA SER A 40 10.52 15.69 3.11
C SER A 40 10.58 16.81 2.05
N ARG A 41 11.38 16.60 1.02
CA ARG A 41 11.55 17.55 -0.10
C ARG A 41 10.24 17.80 -0.86
N PHE A 42 9.38 16.79 -1.00
CA PHE A 42 8.18 16.86 -1.84
C PHE A 42 6.87 16.95 -1.04
N PHE A 43 6.94 16.87 0.29
CA PHE A 43 5.77 16.87 1.17
C PHE A 43 5.99 17.88 2.30
N PRO A 44 5.58 19.15 2.12
CA PRO A 44 5.71 20.14 3.19
C PRO A 44 5.08 19.66 4.49
N GLY A 45 5.81 19.77 5.60
CA GLY A 45 5.36 19.36 6.94
C GLY A 45 5.39 17.86 7.21
N PHE A 46 5.89 17.04 6.28
CA PHE A 46 6.09 15.61 6.48
C PHE A 46 7.55 15.30 6.81
N LYS A 47 7.76 14.23 7.58
CA LYS A 47 9.07 13.67 7.87
C LYS A 47 9.28 12.39 7.07
N THR A 48 10.50 12.19 6.59
CA THR A 48 10.92 10.93 5.99
C THR A 48 11.13 9.87 7.06
N PHE A 49 10.96 8.61 6.71
CA PHE A 49 11.30 7.49 7.58
C PHE A 49 11.85 6.30 6.79
N LYS A 50 12.53 5.41 7.51
CA LYS A 50 12.83 4.04 7.06
C LYS A 50 12.47 3.10 8.18
N VAL A 51 11.68 2.06 7.87
CA VAL A 51 11.23 1.04 8.82
C VAL A 51 11.69 -0.32 8.34
N ASP A 52 12.41 -1.03 9.21
CA ASP A 52 12.80 -2.41 8.96
C ASP A 52 11.60 -3.33 9.20
N VAL A 53 11.30 -4.15 8.20
CA VAL A 53 10.25 -5.15 8.19
C VAL A 53 10.84 -6.51 7.82
N PRO A 54 10.14 -7.63 7.99
CA PRO A 54 10.68 -8.94 7.60
C PRO A 54 11.14 -8.99 6.14
N GLY A 55 12.46 -9.05 5.94
CA GLY A 55 13.09 -9.18 4.63
C GLY A 55 13.20 -7.89 3.79
N ALA A 56 12.84 -6.73 4.34
CA ALA A 56 12.98 -5.46 3.63
C ALA A 56 13.12 -4.27 4.60
N THR A 57 13.58 -3.13 4.08
CA THR A 57 13.45 -1.82 4.74
C THR A 57 12.54 -0.95 3.88
N ILE A 58 11.47 -0.45 4.45
CA ILE A 58 10.46 0.36 3.75
C ILE A 58 10.71 1.84 3.99
N ASN A 59 10.88 2.57 2.89
CA ASN A 59 11.01 4.02 2.87
C ASN A 59 9.64 4.69 2.75
N GLY A 60 9.50 5.89 3.29
CA GLY A 60 8.28 6.66 3.13
C GLY A 60 8.31 8.00 3.84
N VAL A 61 7.14 8.61 3.89
CA VAL A 61 6.90 9.89 4.60
C VAL A 61 5.69 9.77 5.51
N ILE A 62 5.73 10.50 6.62
CA ILE A 62 4.65 10.61 7.59
C ILE A 62 4.40 12.06 7.95
N GLY A 63 3.13 12.47 8.01
CA GLY A 63 2.75 13.83 8.39
C GLY A 63 1.29 13.95 8.81
N GLY A 64 0.95 15.10 9.41
CA GLY A 64 -0.38 15.37 9.93
C GLY A 64 -0.65 14.75 11.30
N GLN A 65 -1.88 14.93 11.77
CA GLN A 65 -2.38 14.39 13.05
C GLN A 65 -3.82 13.94 12.87
N GLY A 66 -4.19 12.85 13.53
CA GLY A 66 -5.54 12.28 13.48
C GLY A 66 -5.53 10.78 13.18
N PRO A 67 -6.68 10.22 12.75
CA PRO A 67 -6.78 8.81 12.41
C PRO A 67 -5.76 8.41 11.33
N PRO A 68 -5.16 7.21 11.41
CA PRO A 68 -4.14 6.79 10.46
C PRO A 68 -4.71 6.51 9.06
N LEU A 69 -3.98 6.99 8.04
CA LEU A 69 -4.26 6.80 6.62
C LEU A 69 -2.98 6.38 5.90
N LEU A 70 -3.01 5.21 5.27
CA LEU A 70 -1.91 4.69 4.46
C LEU A 70 -2.19 4.91 2.97
N LEU A 71 -1.19 5.41 2.24
CA LEU A 71 -1.23 5.67 0.80
C LEU A 71 -0.18 4.81 0.08
N LEU A 72 -0.60 3.98 -0.91
CA LEU A 72 0.25 3.07 -1.67
C LEU A 72 0.24 3.42 -3.16
N HIS A 73 1.42 3.65 -3.72
CA HIS A 73 1.64 4.04 -5.12
C HIS A 73 1.60 2.86 -6.10
N GLY A 74 1.55 3.17 -7.40
CA GLY A 74 1.66 2.22 -8.50
C GLY A 74 3.03 2.18 -9.18
N ALA A 75 3.17 1.34 -10.19
CA ALA A 75 4.36 1.25 -11.03
C ALA A 75 4.30 2.26 -12.20
N PRO A 76 5.42 2.83 -12.60
CA PRO A 76 6.79 2.72 -12.06
C PRO A 76 7.12 3.84 -11.06
N GLN A 77 6.14 4.30 -10.30
CA GLN A 77 6.24 5.47 -9.43
C GLN A 77 6.79 5.13 -8.03
N SER A 78 6.70 6.10 -7.13
CA SER A 78 7.03 6.02 -5.70
C SER A 78 5.99 6.78 -4.88
N HIS A 79 6.19 6.86 -3.56
CA HIS A 79 5.31 7.63 -2.67
C HIS A 79 5.07 9.07 -3.13
N ILE A 80 5.99 9.68 -3.90
CA ILE A 80 5.86 11.09 -4.35
C ILE A 80 4.66 11.34 -5.26
N THR A 81 4.03 10.30 -5.81
CA THR A 81 2.78 10.44 -6.59
C THR A 81 1.65 11.06 -5.77
N TRP A 82 1.71 10.95 -4.43
CA TRP A 82 0.71 11.46 -3.50
C TRP A 82 0.94 12.92 -3.07
N ARG A 83 2.05 13.56 -3.50
CA ARG A 83 2.49 14.90 -3.05
C ARG A 83 1.44 16.00 -3.22
N LEU A 84 0.55 15.87 -4.23
CA LEU A 84 -0.45 16.89 -4.52
C LEU A 84 -1.70 16.81 -3.64
N ILE A 85 -1.95 15.66 -2.99
CA ILE A 85 -3.15 15.46 -2.17
C ILE A 85 -2.85 15.12 -0.71
N ALA A 86 -1.69 14.52 -0.42
CA ALA A 86 -1.33 14.12 0.92
C ALA A 86 -1.27 15.29 1.93
N PRO A 87 -0.77 16.50 1.59
CA PRO A 87 -0.78 17.63 2.53
C PRO A 87 -2.19 18.07 2.95
N ASP A 88 -3.17 17.99 2.04
CA ASP A 88 -4.56 18.31 2.36
C ASP A 88 -5.24 17.21 3.20
N LEU A 89 -4.93 15.94 2.93
CA LEU A 89 -5.37 14.81 3.76
C LEU A 89 -4.76 14.90 5.17
N ALA A 90 -3.52 15.37 5.29
CA ALA A 90 -2.82 15.54 6.57
C ALA A 90 -3.43 16.60 7.49
N LYS A 91 -4.35 17.43 7.01
CA LYS A 91 -5.13 18.35 7.85
C LYS A 91 -6.09 17.60 8.79
N LYS A 92 -6.48 16.35 8.45
CA LYS A 92 -7.42 15.53 9.22
C LYS A 92 -6.87 14.18 9.65
N TYR A 93 -5.85 13.67 8.97
CA TYR A 93 -5.31 12.33 9.14
C TYR A 93 -3.83 12.36 9.50
N THR A 94 -3.36 11.34 10.21
CA THR A 94 -1.94 11.00 10.18
C THR A 94 -1.69 10.18 8.91
N VAL A 95 -1.12 10.84 7.91
CA VAL A 95 -0.88 10.25 6.58
C VAL A 95 0.49 9.60 6.55
N VAL A 96 0.52 8.33 6.17
CA VAL A 96 1.74 7.56 5.86
C VAL A 96 1.71 7.24 4.37
N ALA A 97 2.75 7.61 3.63
CA ALA A 97 2.91 7.23 2.22
C ALA A 97 4.25 6.50 2.05
N THR A 98 4.21 5.26 1.57
CA THR A 98 5.38 4.38 1.48
C THR A 98 5.79 4.13 0.05
N ASP A 99 7.08 3.84 -0.16
CA ASP A 99 7.54 3.11 -1.33
C ASP A 99 7.31 1.61 -1.09
N LEU A 100 6.68 0.93 -2.04
CA LEU A 100 6.55 -0.52 -1.98
C LEU A 100 7.94 -1.18 -2.04
N ARG A 101 8.08 -2.39 -1.44
CA ARG A 101 9.31 -3.17 -1.63
C ARG A 101 9.61 -3.33 -3.13
N GLY A 102 10.86 -3.14 -3.52
CA GLY A 102 11.26 -3.17 -4.93
C GLY A 102 11.14 -1.83 -5.66
N TYR A 103 10.56 -0.80 -5.03
CA TYR A 103 10.33 0.51 -5.62
C TYR A 103 10.97 1.64 -4.82
N GLY A 104 11.15 2.80 -5.45
CA GLY A 104 11.62 4.02 -4.81
C GLY A 104 12.92 3.81 -4.03
N ASP A 105 12.94 4.28 -2.80
CA ASP A 105 14.07 4.13 -1.87
C ASP A 105 13.87 3.00 -0.83
N SER A 106 12.82 2.19 -0.99
CA SER A 106 12.69 0.91 -0.29
C SER A 106 13.69 -0.11 -0.82
N THR A 107 14.05 -1.10 -0.01
CA THR A 107 15.01 -2.13 -0.44
C THR A 107 14.46 -3.01 -1.57
N LYS A 108 15.37 -3.55 -2.35
CA LYS A 108 15.15 -4.50 -3.43
C LYS A 108 15.77 -5.83 -3.01
N PRO A 109 15.08 -6.61 -2.14
CA PRO A 109 15.63 -7.86 -1.64
C PRO A 109 15.83 -8.88 -2.78
N PRO A 110 16.72 -9.86 -2.60
CA PRO A 110 16.88 -10.92 -3.58
C PRO A 110 15.55 -11.62 -3.88
N ASP A 111 15.33 -11.93 -5.15
CA ASP A 111 14.16 -12.63 -5.62
C ASP A 111 14.17 -14.12 -5.20
N ALA A 112 13.00 -14.66 -4.93
CA ALA A 112 12.78 -16.09 -4.77
C ALA A 112 12.43 -16.71 -6.13
N ARG A 113 12.74 -17.99 -6.31
CA ARG A 113 12.46 -18.70 -7.57
C ARG A 113 10.99 -18.71 -7.98
N ASP A 114 10.08 -18.63 -7.01
CA ASP A 114 8.63 -18.57 -7.17
C ASP A 114 8.09 -17.13 -7.18
N HIS A 115 8.98 -16.14 -7.18
CA HIS A 115 8.68 -14.70 -7.10
C HIS A 115 7.96 -14.26 -5.81
N SER A 116 7.87 -15.12 -4.78
CA SER A 116 7.14 -14.84 -3.54
C SER A 116 7.67 -13.65 -2.77
N THR A 117 8.97 -13.32 -2.91
CA THR A 117 9.58 -12.12 -2.32
C THR A 117 8.85 -10.84 -2.72
N TYR A 118 8.34 -10.76 -3.96
CA TYR A 118 7.64 -9.58 -4.50
C TYR A 118 6.13 -9.79 -4.63
N SER A 119 5.58 -10.84 -3.98
CA SER A 119 4.14 -11.08 -3.98
C SER A 119 3.37 -9.96 -3.26
N LYS A 120 2.13 -9.75 -3.66
CA LYS A 120 1.24 -8.79 -3.01
C LYS A 120 1.02 -9.14 -1.53
N ARG A 121 1.11 -10.41 -1.17
CA ARG A 121 1.05 -10.88 0.22
C ARG A 121 2.26 -10.42 1.03
N ALA A 122 3.48 -10.55 0.49
CA ALA A 122 4.70 -10.07 1.13
C ALA A 122 4.65 -8.53 1.28
N MET A 123 4.28 -7.82 0.21
CA MET A 123 4.14 -6.35 0.24
C MET A 123 3.04 -5.89 1.20
N ALA A 124 1.94 -6.62 1.34
CA ALA A 124 0.86 -6.32 2.29
C ALA A 124 1.35 -6.43 3.74
N LEU A 125 2.11 -7.48 4.05
CA LEU A 125 2.72 -7.66 5.37
C LEU A 125 3.69 -6.53 5.71
N ASP A 126 4.49 -6.05 4.74
CA ASP A 126 5.35 -4.88 4.94
C ASP A 126 4.56 -3.69 5.45
N GLN A 127 3.41 -3.40 4.82
CA GLN A 127 2.60 -2.25 5.18
C GLN A 127 1.95 -2.40 6.56
N VAL A 128 1.55 -3.61 6.92
CA VAL A 128 1.08 -3.90 8.29
C VAL A 128 2.16 -3.62 9.32
N GLU A 129 3.40 -4.08 9.08
CA GLU A 129 4.51 -3.87 10.01
C GLU A 129 4.95 -2.40 10.07
N VAL A 130 4.95 -1.68 8.93
CA VAL A 130 5.18 -0.21 8.91
C VAL A 130 4.14 0.50 9.78
N MET A 131 2.85 0.25 9.57
CA MET A 131 1.81 0.92 10.35
C MET A 131 1.88 0.57 11.84
N LYS A 132 2.19 -0.68 12.17
CA LYS A 132 2.40 -1.15 13.53
C LYS A 132 3.60 -0.48 14.20
N SER A 133 4.69 -0.20 13.48
CA SER A 133 5.86 0.50 14.03
C SER A 133 5.54 1.92 14.50
N PHE A 134 4.51 2.55 13.93
CA PHE A 134 3.95 3.83 14.38
C PHE A 134 2.85 3.70 15.44
N GLY A 135 2.54 2.48 15.90
CA GLY A 135 1.49 2.23 16.88
C GLY A 135 0.08 2.13 16.30
N PHE A 136 -0.06 2.07 14.97
CA PHE A 136 -1.37 2.00 14.30
C PHE A 136 -1.79 0.54 14.08
N ASN A 137 -2.74 0.08 14.90
CA ASN A 137 -3.28 -1.28 14.79
C ASN A 137 -4.33 -1.44 13.68
N SER A 138 -5.04 -0.38 13.33
CA SER A 138 -5.95 -0.34 12.21
C SER A 138 -5.92 1.03 11.55
N PHE A 139 -6.18 1.09 10.25
CA PHE A 139 -6.02 2.29 9.44
C PHE A 139 -6.94 2.31 8.23
N ARG A 140 -7.13 3.50 7.67
CA ARG A 140 -7.71 3.69 6.35
C ARG A 140 -6.64 3.47 5.30
N LEU A 141 -7.03 2.96 4.13
CA LEU A 141 -6.08 2.55 3.09
C LEU A 141 -6.52 3.05 1.72
N VAL A 142 -5.61 3.68 1.01
CA VAL A 142 -5.80 4.09 -0.39
C VAL A 142 -4.65 3.56 -1.22
N GLY A 143 -4.94 2.83 -2.29
CA GLY A 143 -3.94 2.28 -3.18
C GLY A 143 -4.25 2.50 -4.65
N GLN A 144 -3.25 2.90 -5.41
CA GLN A 144 -3.35 3.09 -6.86
C GLN A 144 -2.53 2.02 -7.58
N ASP A 145 -3.03 1.48 -8.69
CA ASP A 145 -2.38 0.45 -9.52
C ASP A 145 -1.75 -0.69 -8.68
N ARG A 146 -0.44 -0.87 -8.67
CA ARG A 146 0.25 -1.91 -7.87
C ARG A 146 -0.05 -1.77 -6.39
N GLY A 147 -0.06 -0.55 -5.86
CA GLY A 147 -0.48 -0.26 -4.50
C GLY A 147 -1.94 -0.64 -4.23
N GLY A 148 -2.83 -0.48 -5.21
CA GLY A 148 -4.21 -0.95 -5.13
C GLY A 148 -4.31 -2.47 -5.02
N ARG A 149 -3.45 -3.21 -5.73
CA ARG A 149 -3.37 -4.68 -5.66
C ARG A 149 -2.82 -5.16 -4.32
N VAL A 150 -1.80 -4.47 -3.78
CA VAL A 150 -1.31 -4.70 -2.41
C VAL A 150 -2.42 -4.43 -1.40
N SER A 151 -3.16 -3.33 -1.58
CA SER A 151 -4.29 -2.96 -0.70
C SER A 151 -5.41 -3.99 -0.72
N HIS A 152 -5.75 -4.53 -1.90
CA HIS A 152 -6.71 -5.62 -2.04
C HIS A 152 -6.25 -6.86 -1.24
N ARG A 153 -4.99 -7.27 -1.42
CA ARG A 153 -4.42 -8.41 -0.70
C ARG A 153 -4.37 -8.17 0.81
N LEU A 154 -3.99 -6.96 1.24
CA LEU A 154 -3.96 -6.59 2.65
C LEU A 154 -5.35 -6.68 3.29
N ALA A 155 -6.39 -6.19 2.61
CA ALA A 155 -7.76 -6.25 3.12
C ALA A 155 -8.33 -7.69 3.21
N LEU A 156 -7.81 -8.63 2.40
CA LEU A 156 -8.20 -10.04 2.47
C LEU A 156 -7.41 -10.82 3.52
N ASP A 157 -6.11 -10.53 3.70
CA ASP A 157 -5.24 -11.27 4.62
C ASP A 157 -5.31 -10.70 6.05
N HIS A 158 -5.59 -9.39 6.19
CA HIS A 158 -5.60 -8.66 7.46
C HIS A 158 -6.85 -7.77 7.59
N PRO A 159 -8.07 -8.36 7.51
CA PRO A 159 -9.32 -7.58 7.51
C PRO A 159 -9.50 -6.72 8.77
N GLU A 160 -8.92 -7.13 9.90
CA GLU A 160 -8.95 -6.40 11.17
C GLU A 160 -8.11 -5.12 11.16
N ARG A 161 -7.21 -4.99 10.16
CA ARG A 161 -6.34 -3.82 10.01
C ARG A 161 -6.97 -2.71 9.18
N VAL A 162 -7.88 -3.04 8.27
CA VAL A 162 -8.41 -2.09 7.28
C VAL A 162 -9.80 -1.59 7.67
N ILE A 163 -9.87 -0.33 8.07
CA ILE A 163 -11.13 0.33 8.45
C ILE A 163 -11.95 0.68 7.20
N LYS A 164 -11.30 1.23 6.18
CA LYS A 164 -11.85 1.60 4.87
C LYS A 164 -10.79 1.41 3.80
N LEU A 165 -11.20 0.98 2.63
CA LEU A 165 -10.32 0.79 1.47
C LEU A 165 -10.80 1.60 0.27
N SER A 166 -9.91 2.39 -0.34
CA SER A 166 -10.12 2.94 -1.68
C SER A 166 -9.07 2.40 -2.64
N VAL A 167 -9.49 1.89 -3.80
CA VAL A 167 -8.61 1.43 -4.88
C VAL A 167 -8.80 2.29 -6.13
N LEU A 168 -7.67 2.66 -6.76
CA LEU A 168 -7.64 3.57 -7.89
C LEU A 168 -7.13 2.86 -9.14
N ASP A 169 -7.95 2.88 -10.19
CA ASP A 169 -7.71 2.47 -11.57
C ASP A 169 -7.22 1.03 -11.75
N ILE A 170 -7.85 0.09 -11.06
CA ILE A 170 -7.61 -1.34 -11.21
C ILE A 170 -8.89 -2.16 -11.14
N VAL A 171 -8.82 -3.37 -11.69
CA VAL A 171 -9.68 -4.51 -11.34
C VAL A 171 -8.82 -5.58 -10.64
N PRO A 172 -9.40 -6.54 -9.90
CA PRO A 172 -8.66 -7.61 -9.22
C PRO A 172 -7.70 -8.35 -10.16
N THR A 173 -6.50 -8.68 -9.68
CA THR A 173 -5.43 -9.28 -10.49
C THR A 173 -5.89 -10.58 -11.15
N TYR A 174 -6.51 -11.47 -10.40
CA TYR A 174 -7.01 -12.75 -10.93
C TYR A 174 -8.07 -12.55 -12.03
N TYR A 175 -9.00 -11.61 -11.83
CA TYR A 175 -10.00 -11.29 -12.84
C TYR A 175 -9.34 -10.86 -14.15
N LEU A 176 -8.37 -9.97 -14.07
CA LEU A 176 -7.67 -9.41 -15.21
C LEU A 176 -6.93 -10.49 -16.02
N TYR A 177 -6.23 -11.41 -15.34
CA TYR A 177 -5.51 -12.51 -16.00
C TYR A 177 -6.43 -13.62 -16.56
N THR A 178 -7.65 -13.75 -16.05
CA THR A 178 -8.61 -14.74 -16.52
C THR A 178 -9.60 -14.21 -17.56
N HIS A 179 -9.61 -12.89 -17.81
CA HIS A 179 -10.48 -12.21 -18.77
C HIS A 179 -9.66 -11.35 -19.76
N VAL A 180 -8.64 -11.97 -20.32
CA VAL A 180 -7.76 -11.33 -21.31
C VAL A 180 -8.50 -11.22 -22.65
N THR A 181 -8.58 -9.98 -23.17
CA THR A 181 -9.17 -9.68 -24.47
C THR A 181 -8.10 -9.07 -25.40
N GLU A 182 -8.37 -9.02 -26.70
CA GLU A 182 -7.52 -8.32 -27.65
C GLU A 182 -7.30 -6.85 -27.24
N SER A 183 -8.35 -6.17 -26.84
CA SER A 183 -8.28 -4.78 -26.37
C SER A 183 -7.41 -4.64 -25.12
N PHE A 184 -7.47 -5.60 -24.18
CA PHE A 184 -6.59 -5.63 -23.02
C PHE A 184 -5.12 -5.83 -23.44
N ILE A 185 -4.84 -6.78 -24.33
CA ILE A 185 -3.46 -7.01 -24.82
C ILE A 185 -2.91 -5.73 -25.44
N ASN A 186 -3.67 -5.06 -26.28
CA ASN A 186 -3.25 -3.83 -26.94
C ASN A 186 -2.99 -2.69 -25.94
N ALA A 187 -3.83 -2.51 -24.92
CA ALA A 187 -3.69 -1.45 -23.91
C ALA A 187 -2.58 -1.75 -22.89
N TYR A 188 -2.36 -3.02 -22.53
CA TYR A 188 -1.49 -3.45 -21.45
C TYR A 188 -0.39 -4.42 -21.91
N PHE A 189 0.10 -4.29 -23.13
CA PHE A 189 1.13 -5.17 -23.70
C PHE A 189 2.39 -5.26 -22.82
N HIS A 190 2.73 -4.18 -22.15
CA HIS A 190 3.87 -4.15 -21.22
C HIS A 190 3.75 -5.18 -20.06
N TRP A 191 2.55 -5.62 -19.68
CA TRP A 191 2.37 -6.68 -18.69
C TRP A 191 3.00 -7.98 -19.17
N PHE A 192 2.79 -8.34 -20.44
CA PHE A 192 3.34 -9.55 -21.06
C PHE A 192 4.84 -9.44 -21.32
N GLN A 193 5.34 -8.22 -21.52
CA GLN A 193 6.78 -7.97 -21.65
C GLN A 193 7.49 -8.09 -20.32
N ASN A 194 6.97 -7.47 -19.26
CA ASN A 194 7.62 -7.37 -17.96
C ASN A 194 7.66 -8.70 -17.19
N VAL A 195 6.83 -9.68 -17.54
CA VAL A 195 6.85 -11.03 -16.93
C VAL A 195 7.87 -11.98 -17.57
N ARG A 196 8.54 -11.59 -18.65
CA ARG A 196 9.57 -12.44 -19.28
C ARG A 196 10.72 -12.69 -18.34
N THR A 197 11.45 -13.78 -18.60
CA THR A 197 12.65 -14.14 -17.81
C THR A 197 13.68 -13.03 -17.83
N ALA A 198 14.27 -12.74 -16.65
CA ALA A 198 15.40 -11.82 -16.54
C ALA A 198 16.59 -12.30 -17.40
N PRO A 199 17.38 -11.40 -17.98
CA PRO A 199 17.30 -9.94 -17.89
C PRO A 199 16.51 -9.28 -19.06
N ILE A 200 15.68 -10.02 -19.80
CA ILE A 200 15.10 -9.55 -21.05
C ILE A 200 14.28 -8.25 -20.88
N PRO A 201 13.28 -8.15 -19.97
CA PRO A 201 12.54 -6.91 -19.77
C PRO A 201 13.39 -5.84 -19.12
N GLU A 202 14.27 -6.21 -18.19
CA GLU A 202 15.16 -5.25 -17.51
C GLU A 202 16.07 -4.53 -18.51
N ASP A 203 16.66 -5.23 -19.46
CA ASP A 203 17.54 -4.64 -20.46
C ASP A 203 16.78 -3.74 -21.44
N ALA A 204 15.59 -4.16 -21.85
CA ALA A 204 14.71 -3.33 -22.68
C ALA A 204 14.27 -2.04 -21.96
N LEU A 205 13.94 -2.11 -20.68
CA LEU A 205 13.55 -0.95 -19.88
C LEU A 205 14.73 -0.01 -19.62
N LYS A 206 15.93 -0.52 -19.29
CA LYS A 206 17.16 0.27 -19.15
C LYS A 206 17.51 1.02 -20.43
N ALA A 207 17.32 0.39 -21.60
CA ALA A 207 17.60 1.01 -22.89
C ALA A 207 16.79 2.31 -23.12
N ASN A 208 15.59 2.42 -22.53
CA ASN A 208 14.78 3.64 -22.62
C ASN A 208 15.43 4.86 -21.94
N PHE A 209 16.40 4.65 -21.05
CA PHE A 209 17.08 5.70 -20.31
C PHE A 209 18.52 5.96 -20.81
N ALA A 210 19.05 5.09 -21.68
CA ALA A 210 20.42 5.18 -22.16
C ALA A 210 20.68 6.53 -22.88
N GLY A 211 21.72 7.24 -22.44
CA GLY A 211 22.11 8.53 -23.01
C GLY A 211 21.16 9.70 -22.68
N ARG A 212 20.11 9.49 -21.89
CA ARG A 212 19.19 10.57 -21.48
C ARG A 212 19.70 11.26 -20.21
N THR A 213 19.41 12.55 -20.10
CA THR A 213 19.68 13.35 -18.90
C THR A 213 18.40 13.55 -18.10
N PRO A 214 18.48 13.67 -16.75
CA PRO A 214 17.32 14.00 -15.93
C PRO A 214 16.63 15.29 -16.39
N PRO A 215 15.29 15.35 -16.37
CA PRO A 215 14.55 16.59 -16.61
C PRO A 215 14.90 17.69 -15.62
N ALA A 216 14.71 18.97 -16.01
CA ALA A 216 14.95 20.12 -15.13
C ALA A 216 13.92 20.24 -13.99
N ASP A 217 12.68 19.79 -14.21
CA ASP A 217 11.65 19.76 -13.16
C ASP A 217 12.03 18.78 -12.04
N PRO A 218 12.04 19.22 -10.78
CA PRO A 218 12.51 18.38 -9.66
C PRO A 218 11.73 17.09 -9.46
N VAL A 219 10.42 17.08 -9.73
CA VAL A 219 9.57 15.89 -9.58
C VAL A 219 9.85 14.90 -10.71
N GLN A 220 9.96 15.41 -11.95
CA GLN A 220 10.30 14.59 -13.10
C GLN A 220 11.74 14.05 -13.02
N ALA A 221 12.67 14.84 -12.47
CA ALA A 221 14.03 14.39 -12.18
C ALA A 221 14.06 13.25 -11.17
N GLU A 222 13.22 13.32 -10.15
CA GLU A 222 13.10 12.25 -9.15
C GLU A 222 12.47 10.98 -9.74
N TYR A 223 11.42 11.10 -10.55
CA TYR A 223 10.88 9.96 -11.28
C TYR A 223 11.91 9.36 -12.23
N PHE A 224 12.68 10.19 -12.94
CA PHE A 224 13.76 9.72 -13.79
C PHE A 224 14.82 8.93 -13.01
N ARG A 225 15.26 9.46 -11.85
CA ARG A 225 16.22 8.78 -10.96
C ARG A 225 15.74 7.40 -10.58
N ILE A 226 14.50 7.30 -10.12
CA ILE A 226 13.89 6.04 -9.66
C ILE A 226 13.72 5.06 -10.83
N GLN A 227 13.14 5.53 -11.93
CA GLN A 227 12.78 4.67 -13.06
C GLN A 227 13.99 4.22 -13.89
N SER A 228 15.11 4.94 -13.85
CA SER A 228 16.35 4.58 -14.53
C SER A 228 17.28 3.70 -13.68
N ASP A 229 17.01 3.56 -12.38
CA ASP A 229 17.81 2.70 -11.50
C ASP A 229 17.59 1.22 -11.84
N PRO A 230 18.66 0.47 -12.20
CA PRO A 230 18.54 -0.93 -12.54
C PRO A 230 17.89 -1.80 -11.45
N ALA A 231 18.11 -1.47 -10.17
CA ALA A 231 17.53 -2.23 -9.07
C ALA A 231 16.00 -1.99 -8.96
N ASN A 232 15.54 -0.75 -9.18
CA ASN A 232 14.10 -0.44 -9.27
C ASN A 232 13.45 -1.12 -10.49
N ILE A 233 14.12 -1.11 -11.64
CA ILE A 233 13.63 -1.81 -12.85
C ILE A 233 13.47 -3.30 -12.56
N HIS A 234 14.46 -3.94 -11.95
CA HIS A 234 14.38 -5.37 -11.59
C HIS A 234 13.25 -5.63 -10.58
N GLY A 235 13.17 -4.87 -9.50
CA GLY A 235 12.10 -5.01 -8.49
C GLY A 235 10.69 -4.87 -9.10
N MET A 236 10.53 -3.93 -10.03
CA MET A 236 9.28 -3.77 -10.77
C MET A 236 8.99 -5.01 -11.64
N CYS A 237 9.98 -5.55 -12.37
CA CYS A 237 9.79 -6.76 -13.17
C CYS A 237 9.43 -7.96 -12.28
N GLU A 238 10.05 -8.11 -11.13
CA GLU A 238 9.73 -9.17 -10.15
C GLU A 238 8.29 -9.04 -9.61
N ASP A 239 7.82 -7.81 -9.36
CA ASP A 239 6.42 -7.56 -9.01
C ASP A 239 5.45 -8.02 -10.13
N TYR A 240 5.79 -7.79 -11.40
CA TYR A 240 5.00 -8.30 -12.53
C TYR A 240 5.05 -9.82 -12.62
N ARG A 241 6.20 -10.46 -12.40
CA ARG A 241 6.37 -11.92 -12.37
C ARG A 241 5.55 -12.55 -11.24
N ALA A 242 5.61 -11.97 -10.05
CA ALA A 242 4.78 -12.40 -8.91
C ALA A 242 3.29 -12.30 -9.23
N ALA A 243 2.86 -11.20 -9.87
CA ALA A 243 1.47 -11.00 -10.27
C ALA A 243 0.96 -12.04 -11.29
N ALA A 244 1.85 -12.55 -12.14
CA ALA A 244 1.53 -13.57 -13.16
C ALA A 244 1.68 -15.02 -12.65
N SER A 245 2.12 -15.22 -11.42
CA SER A 245 2.40 -16.55 -10.84
C SER A 245 1.80 -16.69 -9.45
N ILE A 246 2.59 -16.48 -8.41
CA ILE A 246 2.20 -16.74 -7.01
C ILE A 246 0.99 -15.92 -6.54
N ASP A 247 0.82 -14.68 -7.03
CA ASP A 247 -0.36 -13.88 -6.67
C ASP A 247 -1.64 -14.48 -7.25
N LEU A 248 -1.59 -15.09 -8.46
CA LEU A 248 -2.75 -15.80 -9.02
C LEU A 248 -3.12 -17.04 -8.21
N GLU A 249 -2.15 -17.74 -7.64
CA GLU A 249 -2.39 -18.86 -6.74
C GLU A 249 -3.08 -18.39 -5.46
N HIS A 250 -2.56 -17.32 -4.86
CA HIS A 250 -3.16 -16.70 -3.68
C HIS A 250 -4.59 -16.23 -3.94
N ASP A 251 -4.81 -15.53 -5.05
CA ASP A 251 -6.13 -14.99 -5.40
C ASP A 251 -7.13 -16.11 -5.71
N ARG A 252 -6.68 -17.17 -6.41
CA ARG A 252 -7.52 -18.36 -6.71
C ARG A 252 -7.97 -19.06 -5.43
N ALA A 253 -7.08 -19.22 -4.46
CA ALA A 253 -7.40 -19.83 -3.17
C ALA A 253 -8.42 -19.01 -2.37
N ASP A 254 -8.46 -17.70 -2.60
CA ASP A 254 -9.27 -16.75 -1.83
C ASP A 254 -10.46 -16.16 -2.63
N LEU A 255 -10.87 -16.78 -3.73
CA LEU A 255 -12.00 -16.29 -4.57
C LEU A 255 -13.32 -16.17 -3.78
N SER A 256 -13.56 -17.02 -2.80
CA SER A 256 -14.74 -16.95 -1.94
C SER A 256 -14.69 -15.87 -0.87
N LYS A 257 -13.51 -15.35 -0.54
CA LYS A 257 -13.35 -14.30 0.46
C LYS A 257 -13.83 -12.94 -0.09
N LYS A 258 -14.48 -12.16 0.77
CA LYS A 258 -14.94 -10.80 0.47
C LYS A 258 -14.18 -9.80 1.32
N ILE A 259 -13.91 -8.61 0.76
CA ILE A 259 -13.45 -7.46 1.52
C ILE A 259 -14.56 -7.07 2.49
N ALA A 260 -14.25 -7.07 3.78
CA ALA A 260 -15.22 -6.86 4.84
C ALA A 260 -15.50 -5.37 5.13
N CYS A 261 -14.49 -4.51 4.96
CA CYS A 261 -14.64 -3.07 5.16
C CYS A 261 -15.37 -2.40 3.98
N ALA A 262 -15.79 -1.15 4.15
CA ALA A 262 -16.29 -0.33 3.05
C ALA A 262 -15.20 -0.19 1.98
N LEU A 263 -15.57 -0.48 0.73
CA LEU A 263 -14.70 -0.42 -0.45
C LEU A 263 -15.16 0.68 -1.39
N HIS A 264 -14.25 1.59 -1.71
CA HIS A 264 -14.44 2.65 -2.68
C HIS A 264 -13.55 2.40 -3.90
N VAL A 265 -14.12 2.49 -5.10
CA VAL A 265 -13.43 2.18 -6.34
C VAL A 265 -13.49 3.37 -7.27
N LEU A 266 -12.34 3.91 -7.63
CA LEU A 266 -12.21 4.99 -8.61
C LEU A 266 -11.49 4.45 -9.85
N TRP A 267 -11.97 4.81 -11.04
CA TRP A 267 -11.29 4.44 -12.29
C TRP A 267 -11.23 5.61 -13.24
N ALA A 268 -10.21 5.63 -14.09
CA ALA A 268 -10.06 6.67 -15.13
C ALA A 268 -11.17 6.58 -16.15
N GLN A 269 -11.82 7.72 -16.38
CA GLN A 269 -12.86 7.84 -17.42
C GLN A 269 -12.76 9.22 -18.10
N PRO A 270 -12.35 9.28 -19.38
CA PRO A 270 -11.96 8.13 -20.19
C PRO A 270 -10.59 7.55 -19.75
N GLY A 271 -10.46 6.23 -19.87
CA GLY A 271 -9.24 5.50 -19.53
C GLY A 271 -9.36 4.02 -19.85
N ALA A 272 -8.24 3.30 -19.84
CA ALA A 272 -8.22 1.90 -20.24
C ALA A 272 -9.13 1.03 -19.36
N MET A 273 -9.06 1.18 -18.02
CA MET A 273 -9.90 0.39 -17.11
C MET A 273 -11.39 0.61 -17.35
N GLY A 274 -11.85 1.87 -17.42
CA GLY A 274 -13.26 2.19 -17.64
C GLY A 274 -13.78 1.82 -19.04
N ASN A 275 -12.89 1.74 -20.05
CA ASN A 275 -13.26 1.35 -21.41
C ASN A 275 -13.29 -0.18 -21.59
N LEU A 276 -12.49 -0.92 -20.83
CA LEU A 276 -12.34 -2.37 -20.98
C LEU A 276 -13.29 -3.18 -20.07
N TYR A 277 -13.69 -2.60 -18.92
CA TYR A 277 -14.35 -3.35 -17.86
C TYR A 277 -15.52 -2.57 -17.24
N ASP A 278 -16.56 -3.28 -16.81
CA ASP A 278 -17.49 -2.78 -15.79
C ASP A 278 -16.80 -2.88 -14.41
N VAL A 279 -15.96 -1.88 -14.15
CA VAL A 279 -15.09 -1.86 -12.96
C VAL A 279 -15.89 -2.02 -11.67
N LEU A 280 -17.04 -1.34 -11.56
CA LEU A 280 -17.84 -1.38 -10.35
C LEU A 280 -18.52 -2.74 -10.14
N ALA A 281 -19.05 -3.36 -11.20
CA ALA A 281 -19.65 -4.69 -11.11
C ALA A 281 -18.63 -5.74 -10.68
N ILE A 282 -17.42 -5.71 -11.26
CA ILE A 282 -16.33 -6.63 -10.90
C ILE A 282 -15.97 -6.50 -9.41
N TRP A 283 -15.84 -5.29 -8.88
CA TRP A 283 -15.50 -5.08 -7.47
C TRP A 283 -16.65 -5.45 -6.52
N LYS A 284 -17.92 -5.33 -6.94
CA LYS A 284 -19.08 -5.83 -6.16
C LYS A 284 -19.05 -7.34 -5.94
N GLU A 285 -18.36 -8.07 -6.81
CA GLU A 285 -18.10 -9.50 -6.58
C GLU A 285 -17.04 -9.74 -5.51
N ARG A 286 -16.24 -8.76 -5.13
CA ARG A 286 -15.11 -8.87 -4.20
C ARG A 286 -15.33 -8.20 -2.85
N GLY A 287 -16.35 -7.37 -2.69
CA GLY A 287 -16.66 -6.67 -1.44
C GLY A 287 -18.14 -6.77 -1.06
N THR A 288 -18.45 -6.54 0.21
CA THR A 288 -19.81 -6.55 0.74
C THR A 288 -20.49 -5.17 0.68
N ASN A 289 -19.69 -4.11 0.76
CA ASN A 289 -20.14 -2.71 0.70
C ASN A 289 -19.24 -1.95 -0.27
N VAL A 290 -19.65 -1.86 -1.54
CA VAL A 290 -18.83 -1.32 -2.63
C VAL A 290 -19.52 -0.12 -3.26
N THR A 291 -18.83 1.00 -3.28
CA THR A 291 -19.18 2.22 -4.00
C THR A 291 -18.08 2.61 -4.98
N GLY A 292 -18.36 3.48 -5.92
CA GLY A 292 -17.33 3.98 -6.82
C GLY A 292 -17.89 4.70 -8.04
N LYS A 293 -16.97 5.33 -8.78
CA LYS A 293 -17.28 6.04 -10.03
C LYS A 293 -16.07 6.30 -10.91
N GLY A 294 -16.33 6.64 -12.16
CA GLY A 294 -15.32 7.16 -13.09
C GLY A 294 -14.81 8.54 -12.69
N MET A 295 -13.51 8.76 -12.88
CA MET A 295 -12.79 9.99 -12.52
C MET A 295 -11.99 10.52 -13.72
N PRO A 296 -11.82 11.84 -13.85
CA PRO A 296 -10.86 12.41 -14.79
C PRO A 296 -9.42 12.17 -14.32
N GLY A 297 -8.43 12.54 -15.15
CA GLY A 297 -7.01 12.56 -14.78
C GLY A 297 -6.19 11.36 -15.24
N GLY A 298 -6.81 10.39 -15.91
CA GLY A 298 -6.11 9.21 -16.43
C GLY A 298 -5.68 8.23 -15.35
N HIS A 299 -4.73 7.34 -15.68
CA HIS A 299 -4.29 6.26 -14.80
C HIS A 299 -3.72 6.76 -13.46
N ASN A 300 -2.96 7.85 -13.49
CA ASN A 300 -2.40 8.49 -12.30
C ASN A 300 -3.29 9.67 -11.87
N MET A 301 -4.57 9.40 -11.63
CA MET A 301 -5.59 10.41 -11.36
C MET A 301 -5.27 11.31 -10.16
N GLN A 302 -4.53 10.83 -9.17
CA GLN A 302 -4.06 11.61 -8.02
C GLN A 302 -3.07 12.72 -8.40
N GLU A 303 -2.47 12.62 -9.60
CA GLU A 303 -1.62 13.67 -10.19
C GLU A 303 -2.35 14.42 -11.32
N GLY A 304 -3.15 13.71 -12.11
CA GLY A 304 -3.85 14.27 -13.28
C GLY A 304 -5.10 15.07 -12.94
N ALA A 305 -5.76 14.76 -11.82
CA ALA A 305 -6.98 15.44 -11.35
C ALA A 305 -7.01 15.54 -9.81
N PRO A 306 -5.97 16.11 -9.17
CA PRO A 306 -5.77 16.03 -7.73
C PRO A 306 -6.93 16.59 -6.92
N ALA A 307 -7.54 17.71 -7.33
CA ALA A 307 -8.63 18.34 -6.61
C ALA A 307 -9.89 17.45 -6.57
N GLN A 308 -10.24 16.83 -7.70
CA GLN A 308 -11.40 15.96 -7.81
C GLN A 308 -11.19 14.65 -7.03
N VAL A 309 -10.00 14.05 -7.14
CA VAL A 309 -9.66 12.83 -6.41
C VAL A 309 -9.62 13.08 -4.91
N LEU A 310 -9.04 14.22 -4.48
CA LEU A 310 -9.02 14.61 -3.08
C LEU A 310 -10.45 14.76 -2.50
N ALA A 311 -11.33 15.48 -3.19
CA ALA A 311 -12.70 15.69 -2.75
C ALA A 311 -13.46 14.37 -2.59
N GLU A 312 -13.28 13.44 -3.53
CA GLU A 312 -13.91 12.14 -3.51
C GLU A 312 -13.37 11.26 -2.38
N LEU A 313 -12.04 11.22 -2.22
CA LEU A 313 -11.43 10.48 -1.12
C LEU A 313 -11.84 11.04 0.24
N GLN A 314 -11.89 12.36 0.43
CA GLN A 314 -12.35 12.97 1.67
C GLN A 314 -13.79 12.57 1.98
N THR A 315 -14.69 12.67 1.00
CA THR A 315 -16.10 12.25 1.18
C THR A 315 -16.21 10.82 1.67
N PHE A 316 -15.46 9.90 1.06
CA PHE A 316 -15.47 8.49 1.46
C PHE A 316 -14.79 8.23 2.80
N LEU A 317 -13.64 8.84 3.04
CA LEU A 317 -12.84 8.59 4.25
C LEU A 317 -13.48 9.19 5.51
N ASP A 318 -14.21 10.31 5.38
CA ASP A 318 -14.87 11.01 6.48
C ASP A 318 -16.24 10.38 6.84
N ALA A 319 -16.94 9.75 5.89
CA ALA A 319 -18.22 9.04 6.14
C ALA A 319 -18.06 7.86 7.08
#